data_f6dfb74ac3b376743aaf00ccd8ae1ca4
#
_entry.id   f6dfb74ac3b376743aaf00ccd8ae1ca4
#
_cell.length_a   1.000
_cell.length_b   1.000
_cell.length_c   1.000
_cell.angle_alpha   90.00
_cell.angle_beta   90.00
_cell.angle_gamma   90.00
#
_symmetry.space_group_name_H-M   'P 1'
#
loop_
_entity.id
_entity.type
_entity.pdbx_description
1 polymer ?
#
loop_
_entity_poly.entity_id
_entity_poly.type
_entity_poly.pdbx_seq_one_letter_code
_entity_poly.pdbx_strand_id
1 'polypeptide(L)'
;IGPRDSYLLYHEELESLVKNFPTIKRARFWMTFGQEYLTHLRVIQNIGMARIDEVDYNGVKIVPLQFLKAVLPNPQDLGENYEGETSIGCRIRGLKDGKERTYYVYNNCSHQEAYKETGMQGVSYTTGVPAMIGAMMFFKGEWKRPGVNNVEEFNPDPFMDCLLYTSPSPR
;
A
#
# COMPACT_ATOMS: atom_id res chain seq x y z
N ILE A 1 -12.13 -9.68 -10.19
CA ILE A 1 -10.72 -9.43 -10.63
C ILE A 1 -10.21 -10.73 -11.23
N GLY A 2 -9.85 -10.76 -12.51
CA GLY A 2 -9.31 -11.95 -13.20
C GLY A 2 -7.81 -12.16 -12.95
N PRO A 3 -7.16 -13.13 -13.64
CA PRO A 3 -5.71 -13.33 -13.57
C PRO A 3 -4.94 -12.06 -13.91
N ARG A 4 -3.90 -11.78 -13.15
CA ARG A 4 -3.02 -10.61 -13.32
C ARG A 4 -1.56 -11.02 -13.18
N ASP A 5 -0.70 -10.39 -13.94
CA ASP A 5 0.74 -10.48 -13.72
C ASP A 5 1.11 -9.76 -12.43
N SER A 6 1.89 -10.43 -11.60
CA SER A 6 2.36 -9.89 -10.33
C SER A 6 3.88 -9.80 -10.33
N TYR A 7 4.38 -8.71 -9.80
CA TYR A 7 5.81 -8.40 -9.74
C TYR A 7 6.30 -8.51 -8.30
N LEU A 8 7.38 -9.25 -8.10
CA LEU A 8 8.05 -9.33 -6.79
C LEU A 8 8.81 -8.03 -6.56
N LEU A 9 8.45 -7.32 -5.51
CA LEU A 9 9.07 -6.06 -5.15
C LEU A 9 9.61 -6.12 -3.72
N TYR A 10 10.56 -5.23 -3.43
CA TYR A 10 10.92 -4.91 -2.06
C TYR A 10 9.84 -4.00 -1.45
N HIS A 11 9.57 -4.19 -0.16
CA HIS A 11 8.73 -3.31 0.64
C HIS A 11 9.26 -3.26 2.08
N GLU A 12 9.33 -2.07 2.66
CA GLU A 12 9.93 -1.82 3.97
C GLU A 12 9.25 -2.59 5.12
N GLU A 13 7.96 -2.85 5.01
CA GLU A 13 7.19 -3.63 6.00
C GLU A 13 7.72 -5.06 6.17
N LEU A 14 8.40 -5.61 5.15
CA LEU A 14 9.01 -6.93 5.26
C LEU A 14 10.12 -6.96 6.32
N GLU A 15 10.82 -5.83 6.53
CA GLU A 15 11.91 -5.74 7.52
C GLU A 15 11.36 -5.81 8.94
N SER A 16 10.32 -5.04 9.24
CA SER A 16 9.69 -5.02 10.56
C SER A 16 9.01 -6.35 10.88
N LEU A 17 8.32 -6.95 9.91
CA LEU A 17 7.69 -8.27 10.07
C LEU A 17 8.71 -9.35 10.43
N VAL A 18 9.84 -9.43 9.72
CA VAL A 18 10.89 -10.43 10.00
C VAL A 18 11.56 -10.16 11.34
N LYS A 19 11.74 -8.90 11.71
CA LYS A 19 12.30 -8.50 13.01
C LYS A 19 11.40 -8.92 14.17
N ASN A 20 10.10 -8.68 14.06
CA ASN A 20 9.13 -8.90 15.14
C ASN A 20 8.61 -10.36 15.19
N PHE A 21 8.67 -11.09 14.08
CA PHE A 21 8.27 -12.49 13.98
C PHE A 21 9.44 -13.39 13.53
N PRO A 22 10.39 -13.73 14.40
CA PRO A 22 11.60 -14.49 14.03
C PRO A 22 11.33 -15.91 13.52
N THR A 23 10.11 -16.41 13.65
CA THR A 23 9.68 -17.70 13.08
C THR A 23 9.33 -17.63 11.59
N ILE A 24 9.23 -16.44 11.01
CA ILE A 24 8.99 -16.28 9.57
C ILE A 24 10.20 -16.79 8.80
N LYS A 25 9.98 -17.79 7.95
CA LYS A 25 11.00 -18.35 7.06
C LYS A 25 11.06 -17.67 5.71
N ARG A 26 9.96 -17.02 5.31
CA ARG A 26 9.83 -16.34 4.03
C ARG A 26 8.75 -15.27 4.08
N ALA A 27 9.11 -14.05 3.77
CA ALA A 27 8.19 -12.94 3.53
C ALA A 27 8.41 -12.41 2.10
N ARG A 28 7.35 -12.06 1.38
CA ARG A 28 7.40 -11.56 0.01
C ARG A 28 6.29 -10.55 -0.21
N PHE A 29 6.60 -9.50 -0.91
CA PHE A 29 5.62 -8.51 -1.35
C PHE A 29 5.46 -8.61 -2.87
N TRP A 30 4.20 -8.62 -3.32
CA TRP A 30 3.84 -8.70 -4.71
C TRP A 30 2.88 -7.57 -5.05
N MET A 31 3.08 -6.95 -6.20
CA MET A 31 2.20 -5.90 -6.69
C MET A 31 1.83 -6.15 -8.15
N THR A 32 0.60 -5.80 -8.51
CA THR A 32 0.11 -5.85 -9.88
C THR A 32 0.08 -4.44 -10.47
N PHE A 33 0.33 -4.33 -11.76
CA PHE A 33 0.26 -3.08 -12.49
C PHE A 33 -0.57 -3.26 -13.76
N GLY A 34 -1.33 -2.24 -14.14
CA GLY A 34 -2.03 -2.20 -15.43
C GLY A 34 -1.04 -2.10 -16.59
N GLN A 35 -1.40 -2.65 -17.75
CA GLN A 35 -0.53 -2.61 -18.94
C GLN A 35 -0.26 -1.17 -19.41
N GLU A 36 -1.22 -0.29 -19.29
CA GLU A 36 -1.07 1.13 -19.61
C GLU A 36 0.01 1.77 -18.73
N TYR A 37 -0.06 1.55 -17.41
CA TYR A 37 0.96 2.04 -16.46
C TYR A 37 2.36 1.52 -16.84
N LEU A 38 2.49 0.21 -17.11
CA LEU A 38 3.77 -0.39 -17.48
C LEU A 38 4.32 0.18 -18.80
N THR A 39 3.45 0.49 -19.75
CA THR A 39 3.83 1.11 -21.02
C THR A 39 4.38 2.51 -20.79
N HIS A 40 3.68 3.35 -20.04
CA HIS A 40 4.14 4.70 -19.71
C HIS A 40 5.45 4.67 -18.91
N LEU A 41 5.55 3.80 -17.92
CA LEU A 41 6.78 3.65 -17.14
C LEU A 41 7.99 3.26 -18.01
N ARG A 42 7.79 2.32 -18.94
CA ARG A 42 8.84 1.90 -19.89
C ARG A 42 9.28 3.03 -20.80
N VAL A 43 8.35 3.82 -21.32
CA VAL A 43 8.67 4.99 -22.15
C VAL A 43 9.48 6.00 -21.33
N ILE A 44 9.03 6.35 -20.14
CA ILE A 44 9.71 7.28 -19.23
C ILE A 44 11.14 6.82 -18.91
N GLN A 45 11.34 5.52 -18.69
CA GLN A 45 12.66 4.93 -18.47
C GLN A 45 13.54 5.03 -19.73
N ASN A 46 13.00 4.65 -20.88
CA ASN A 46 13.74 4.61 -22.14
C ASN A 46 14.21 5.98 -22.60
N ILE A 47 13.42 7.04 -22.38
CA ILE A 47 13.79 8.42 -22.70
C ILE A 47 14.64 9.11 -21.62
N GLY A 48 14.95 8.39 -20.52
CA GLY A 48 15.80 8.89 -19.44
C GLY A 48 15.12 9.81 -18.43
N MET A 49 13.81 9.98 -18.51
CA MET A 49 13.06 10.86 -17.55
C MET A 49 12.97 10.26 -16.15
N ALA A 50 13.22 8.95 -15.96
CA ALA A 50 13.29 8.32 -14.64
C ALA A 50 14.68 8.41 -13.97
N ARG A 51 15.66 9.09 -14.56
CA ARG A 51 17.01 9.25 -14.00
C ARG A 51 16.97 10.10 -12.75
N ILE A 52 17.78 9.70 -11.76
CA ILE A 52 17.96 10.39 -10.49
C ILE A 52 19.28 11.18 -10.39
N ASP A 53 20.17 11.01 -11.36
CA ASP A 53 21.41 11.75 -11.49
C ASP A 53 21.18 13.10 -12.21
N GLU A 54 22.05 14.06 -11.92
CA GLU A 54 21.99 15.38 -12.56
C GLU A 54 22.39 15.30 -14.03
N VAL A 55 21.66 16.02 -14.87
CA VAL A 55 21.99 16.28 -16.27
C VAL A 55 22.16 17.77 -16.50
N ASP A 56 23.07 18.14 -17.38
CA ASP A 56 23.26 19.53 -17.79
C ASP A 56 22.25 19.92 -18.88
N TYR A 57 21.54 21.00 -18.65
CA TYR A 57 20.68 21.64 -19.64
C TYR A 57 21.01 23.12 -19.73
N ASN A 58 21.77 23.51 -20.73
CA ASN A 58 22.21 24.89 -20.96
C ASN A 58 22.91 25.53 -19.74
N GLY A 59 23.77 24.77 -19.05
CA GLY A 59 24.48 25.22 -17.85
C GLY A 59 23.69 25.12 -16.55
N VAL A 60 22.46 24.63 -16.58
CA VAL A 60 21.65 24.38 -15.38
C VAL A 60 21.61 22.88 -15.09
N LYS A 61 21.95 22.50 -13.86
CA LYS A 61 21.85 21.12 -13.38
C LYS A 61 20.40 20.79 -13.03
N ILE A 62 19.84 19.80 -13.69
CA ILE A 62 18.48 19.29 -13.43
C ILE A 62 18.52 17.78 -13.18
N VAL A 63 17.64 17.30 -12.31
CA VAL A 63 17.36 15.88 -12.12
C VAL A 63 16.09 15.54 -12.89
N PRO A 64 16.16 14.71 -13.97
CA PRO A 64 15.00 14.44 -14.83
C PRO A 64 13.76 13.96 -14.08
N LEU A 65 13.94 13.07 -13.10
CA LEU A 65 12.82 12.57 -12.27
C LEU A 65 12.14 13.69 -11.49
N GLN A 66 12.88 14.68 -10.99
CA GLN A 66 12.28 15.82 -10.26
C GLN A 66 11.50 16.73 -11.20
N PHE A 67 12.00 16.93 -12.41
CA PHE A 67 11.27 17.66 -13.44
C PHE A 67 10.01 16.92 -13.87
N LEU A 68 10.09 15.61 -14.13
CA LEU A 68 8.93 14.78 -14.43
C LEU A 68 7.87 14.91 -13.34
N LYS A 69 8.26 14.83 -12.06
CA LYS A 69 7.34 14.98 -10.93
C LYS A 69 6.63 16.33 -10.92
N ALA A 70 7.30 17.39 -11.34
CA ALA A 70 6.72 18.74 -11.38
C ALA A 70 5.68 18.93 -12.50
N VAL A 71 5.76 18.13 -13.58
CA VAL A 71 4.84 18.24 -14.73
C VAL A 71 3.73 17.18 -14.72
N LEU A 72 3.84 16.15 -13.87
CA LEU A 72 2.79 15.15 -13.72
C LEU A 72 1.53 15.77 -13.08
N PRO A 73 0.34 15.33 -13.51
CA PRO A 73 -0.91 15.76 -12.89
C PRO A 73 -0.91 15.36 -11.40
N ASN A 74 -1.57 16.18 -10.58
CA ASN A 74 -1.73 15.85 -9.16
C ASN A 74 -2.61 14.59 -9.05
N PRO A 75 -2.18 13.55 -8.32
CA PRO A 75 -2.98 12.34 -8.10
C PRO A 75 -4.37 12.60 -7.52
N GLN A 76 -4.56 13.68 -6.76
CA GLN A 76 -5.87 14.06 -6.21
C GLN A 76 -6.88 14.43 -7.31
N ASP A 77 -6.41 14.99 -8.42
CA ASP A 77 -7.27 15.44 -9.52
C ASP A 77 -7.79 14.25 -10.37
N LEU A 78 -7.23 13.06 -10.18
CA LEU A 78 -7.59 11.85 -10.92
C LEU A 78 -8.69 11.03 -10.23
N GLY A 79 -9.06 11.36 -8.99
CA GLY A 79 -9.92 10.52 -8.15
C GLY A 79 -11.36 10.39 -8.64
N GLU A 80 -11.94 11.46 -9.18
CA GLU A 80 -13.35 11.54 -9.55
C GLU A 80 -13.77 10.53 -10.63
N ASN A 81 -12.91 10.33 -11.63
CA ASN A 81 -13.19 9.47 -12.78
C ASN A 81 -12.40 8.18 -12.77
N TYR A 82 -11.82 7.81 -11.63
CA TYR A 82 -10.99 6.63 -11.53
C TYR A 82 -11.85 5.39 -11.27
N GLU A 83 -11.89 4.49 -12.25
CA GLU A 83 -12.69 3.27 -12.22
C GLU A 83 -11.86 2.06 -11.81
N GLY A 84 -12.53 1.07 -11.21
CA GLY A 84 -11.93 -0.21 -10.83
C GLY A 84 -11.86 -0.42 -9.33
N GLU A 85 -11.02 -1.36 -8.93
CA GLU A 85 -10.89 -1.80 -7.54
C GLU A 85 -9.44 -2.00 -7.15
N THR A 86 -9.13 -1.73 -5.88
CA THR A 86 -7.93 -2.25 -5.23
C THR A 86 -8.26 -3.54 -4.50
N SER A 87 -7.36 -4.51 -4.57
CA SER A 87 -7.42 -5.75 -3.78
C SER A 87 -6.08 -5.91 -3.07
N ILE A 88 -6.11 -5.82 -1.75
CA ILE A 88 -4.92 -5.94 -0.91
C ILE A 88 -5.14 -7.13 0.02
N GLY A 89 -4.18 -8.05 0.08
CA GLY A 89 -4.33 -9.22 0.91
C GLY A 89 -3.02 -9.85 1.33
N CYS A 90 -3.09 -10.63 2.40
CA CYS A 90 -1.96 -11.36 2.95
C CYS A 90 -2.29 -12.85 2.96
N ARG A 91 -1.45 -13.66 2.30
CA ARG A 91 -1.50 -15.11 2.37
C ARG A 91 -0.47 -15.62 3.37
N ILE A 92 -0.95 -16.16 4.48
CA ILE A 92 -0.13 -16.65 5.58
C ILE A 92 -0.20 -18.18 5.58
N ARG A 93 0.95 -18.85 5.52
CA ARG A 93 1.05 -20.30 5.64
C ARG A 93 2.02 -20.66 6.77
N GLY A 94 1.59 -21.54 7.65
CA GLY A 94 2.39 -21.97 8.80
C GLY A 94 1.78 -23.14 9.54
N LEU A 95 2.35 -23.43 10.70
CA LEU A 95 1.83 -24.44 11.63
C LEU A 95 1.03 -23.75 12.75
N LYS A 96 -0.17 -24.24 13.01
CA LYS A 96 -0.96 -23.91 14.19
C LYS A 96 -1.42 -25.22 14.84
N ASP A 97 -1.09 -25.40 16.11
CA ASP A 97 -1.40 -26.62 16.86
C ASP A 97 -0.84 -27.90 16.17
N GLY A 98 0.37 -27.81 15.64
CA GLY A 98 1.04 -28.91 14.93
C GLY A 98 0.49 -29.22 13.53
N LYS A 99 -0.51 -28.49 13.06
CA LYS A 99 -1.14 -28.70 11.74
C LYS A 99 -0.84 -27.56 10.78
N GLU A 100 -0.57 -27.88 9.53
CA GLU A 100 -0.46 -26.86 8.48
C GLU A 100 -1.79 -26.11 8.34
N ARG A 101 -1.68 -24.77 8.31
CA ARG A 101 -2.80 -23.86 8.04
C ARG A 101 -2.38 -22.84 7.02
N THR A 102 -3.35 -22.46 6.19
CA THR A 102 -3.23 -21.33 5.27
C THR A 102 -4.39 -20.39 5.53
N TYR A 103 -4.08 -19.14 5.78
CA TYR A 103 -5.04 -18.05 5.88
C TYR A 103 -4.83 -17.10 4.71
N TYR A 104 -5.92 -16.56 4.21
CA TYR A 104 -5.91 -15.47 3.25
C TYR A 104 -6.81 -14.36 3.81
N VAL A 105 -6.19 -13.27 4.20
CA VAL A 105 -6.89 -12.08 4.71
C VAL A 105 -6.77 -11.02 3.64
N TYR A 106 -7.88 -10.46 3.18
CA TYR A 106 -7.88 -9.51 2.09
C TYR A 106 -8.98 -8.47 2.24
N ASN A 107 -8.79 -7.34 1.58
CA ASN A 107 -9.77 -6.27 1.43
C ASN A 107 -9.88 -5.91 -0.05
N ASN A 108 -11.10 -5.71 -0.52
CA ASN A 108 -11.39 -5.15 -1.83
C ASN A 108 -12.04 -3.78 -1.63
N CYS A 109 -11.61 -2.79 -2.38
CA CYS A 109 -12.13 -1.43 -2.30
C CYS A 109 -12.38 -0.88 -3.70
N SER A 110 -13.62 -0.55 -4.00
CA SER A 110 -14.01 0.15 -5.23
C SER A 110 -13.54 1.59 -5.17
N HIS A 111 -12.92 2.08 -6.26
CA HIS A 111 -12.50 3.47 -6.37
C HIS A 111 -13.70 4.42 -6.31
N GLN A 112 -14.80 4.07 -6.97
CA GLN A 112 -16.01 4.88 -7.01
C GLN A 112 -16.72 4.96 -5.66
N GLU A 113 -16.81 3.84 -4.93
CA GLU A 113 -17.40 3.83 -3.58
C GLU A 113 -16.56 4.63 -2.60
N ALA A 114 -15.25 4.45 -2.60
CA ALA A 114 -14.33 5.23 -1.78
C ALA A 114 -14.42 6.73 -2.07
N TYR A 115 -14.49 7.10 -3.35
CA TYR A 115 -14.60 8.49 -3.76
C TYR A 115 -15.94 9.11 -3.32
N LYS A 116 -17.04 8.37 -3.47
CA LYS A 116 -18.37 8.81 -3.02
C LYS A 116 -18.41 9.06 -1.51
N GLU A 117 -17.69 8.27 -0.73
CA GLU A 117 -17.67 8.39 0.74
C GLU A 117 -16.75 9.52 1.22
N THR A 118 -15.57 9.64 0.64
CA THR A 118 -14.49 10.50 1.19
C THR A 118 -13.93 11.53 0.22
N GLY A 119 -14.32 11.52 -1.05
CA GLY A 119 -13.68 12.32 -2.11
C GLY A 119 -12.28 11.82 -2.49
N MET A 120 -11.92 10.58 -2.06
CA MET A 120 -10.61 9.98 -2.32
C MET A 120 -10.76 8.67 -3.08
N GLN A 121 -9.79 8.36 -3.93
CA GLN A 121 -9.78 7.07 -4.63
C GLN A 121 -9.37 5.91 -3.69
N GLY A 122 -9.66 4.67 -4.09
CA GLY A 122 -9.54 3.49 -3.23
C GLY A 122 -8.17 3.26 -2.61
N VAL A 123 -7.06 3.59 -3.28
CA VAL A 123 -5.70 3.43 -2.69
C VAL A 123 -5.51 4.41 -1.53
N SER A 124 -5.92 5.68 -1.71
CA SER A 124 -5.85 6.68 -0.64
C SER A 124 -6.76 6.31 0.54
N TYR A 125 -7.95 5.79 0.25
CA TYR A 125 -8.90 5.31 1.25
C TYR A 125 -8.33 4.15 2.07
N THR A 126 -7.86 3.09 1.42
CA THR A 126 -7.31 1.90 2.10
C THR A 126 -6.00 2.16 2.83
N THR A 127 -5.33 3.28 2.54
CA THR A 127 -4.16 3.75 3.28
C THR A 127 -4.55 4.65 4.45
N GLY A 128 -5.46 5.58 4.23
CA GLY A 128 -5.84 6.58 5.22
C GLY A 128 -6.68 6.02 6.37
N VAL A 129 -7.63 5.12 6.07
CA VAL A 129 -8.52 4.55 7.08
C VAL A 129 -7.74 3.75 8.15
N PRO A 130 -6.84 2.82 7.80
CA PRO A 130 -6.01 2.13 8.80
C PRO A 130 -5.13 3.09 9.62
N ALA A 131 -4.56 4.10 8.99
CA ALA A 131 -3.75 5.09 9.71
C ALA A 131 -4.58 5.87 10.75
N MET A 132 -5.79 6.28 10.38
CA MET A 132 -6.73 6.94 11.29
C MET A 132 -7.13 6.03 12.44
N ILE A 133 -7.45 4.75 12.17
CA ILE A 133 -7.79 3.77 13.21
C ILE A 133 -6.61 3.56 14.15
N GLY A 134 -5.37 3.46 13.63
CA GLY A 134 -4.17 3.40 14.44
C GLY A 134 -4.06 4.59 15.41
N ALA A 135 -4.28 5.81 14.92
CA ALA A 135 -4.32 7.00 15.77
C ALA A 135 -5.41 6.90 16.85
N MET A 136 -6.60 6.39 16.50
CA MET A 136 -7.67 6.15 17.48
C MET A 136 -7.29 5.14 18.56
N MET A 137 -6.51 4.10 18.22
CA MET A 137 -6.02 3.13 19.22
C MET A 137 -5.15 3.81 20.27
N PHE A 138 -4.29 4.75 19.86
CA PHE A 138 -3.50 5.55 20.80
C PHE A 138 -4.39 6.47 21.66
N PHE A 139 -5.33 7.18 21.07
CA PHE A 139 -6.22 8.09 21.81
C PHE A 139 -7.12 7.34 22.80
N LYS A 140 -7.58 6.14 22.47
CA LYS A 140 -8.35 5.29 23.38
C LYS A 140 -7.50 4.59 24.44
N GLY A 141 -6.16 4.64 24.32
CA GLY A 141 -5.25 3.97 25.23
C GLY A 141 -5.12 2.48 25.03
N GLU A 142 -5.66 1.93 23.93
CA GLU A 142 -5.55 0.51 23.54
C GLU A 142 -4.11 0.17 23.17
N TRP A 143 -3.46 1.09 22.43
CA TRP A 143 -2.06 1.02 22.07
C TRP A 143 -1.27 2.04 22.89
N LYS A 144 -0.76 1.64 24.05
CA LYS A 144 -0.03 2.54 24.95
C LYS A 144 1.35 2.00 25.23
N ARG A 145 2.34 2.54 24.51
CA ARG A 145 3.74 2.20 24.70
C ARG A 145 4.62 3.41 24.36
N PRO A 146 5.61 3.77 25.20
CA PRO A 146 6.52 4.87 24.90
C PRO A 146 7.48 4.52 23.75
N GLY A 147 7.90 5.54 23.02
CA GLY A 147 8.87 5.42 21.93
C GLY A 147 8.24 5.19 20.56
N VAL A 148 9.08 4.81 19.60
CA VAL A 148 8.67 4.44 18.24
C VAL A 148 8.52 2.92 18.18
N ASN A 149 7.35 2.45 17.84
CA ASN A 149 7.02 1.02 17.81
C ASN A 149 6.42 0.66 16.46
N ASN A 150 6.65 -0.58 16.01
CA ASN A 150 5.98 -1.11 14.84
C ASN A 150 4.57 -1.58 15.22
N VAL A 151 3.61 -1.49 14.30
CA VAL A 151 2.21 -1.84 14.58
C VAL A 151 2.01 -3.29 14.98
N GLU A 152 2.84 -4.20 14.49
CA GLU A 152 2.82 -5.63 14.83
C GLU A 152 3.28 -5.95 16.26
N GLU A 153 3.75 -4.95 17.01
CA GLU A 153 4.10 -5.09 18.44
C GLU A 153 2.90 -4.88 19.37
N PHE A 154 1.75 -4.45 18.81
CA PHE A 154 0.52 -4.20 19.55
C PHE A 154 -0.51 -5.32 19.36
N ASN A 155 -1.48 -5.39 20.28
CA ASN A 155 -2.63 -6.27 20.09
C ASN A 155 -3.46 -5.79 18.88
N PRO A 156 -3.66 -6.64 17.84
CA PRO A 156 -4.42 -6.26 16.66
C PRO A 156 -5.94 -6.25 16.87
N ASP A 157 -6.47 -6.95 17.88
CA ASP A 157 -7.91 -7.18 18.02
C ASP A 157 -8.74 -5.88 18.03
N PRO A 158 -8.47 -4.88 18.91
CA PRO A 158 -9.27 -3.66 18.93
C PRO A 158 -9.17 -2.85 17.65
N PHE A 159 -8.02 -2.94 16.94
CA PHE A 159 -7.84 -2.33 15.64
C PHE A 159 -8.70 -3.02 14.58
N MET A 160 -8.66 -4.35 14.53
CA MET A 160 -9.43 -5.14 13.56
C MET A 160 -10.93 -4.99 13.78
N ASP A 161 -11.39 -4.95 15.01
CA ASP A 161 -12.79 -4.68 15.34
C ASP A 161 -13.24 -3.32 14.80
N CYS A 162 -12.42 -2.28 15.00
CA CYS A 162 -12.70 -0.95 14.47
C CYS A 162 -12.69 -0.93 12.93
N LEU A 163 -11.73 -1.60 12.30
CA LEU A 163 -11.60 -1.68 10.84
C LEU A 163 -12.82 -2.35 10.18
N LEU A 164 -13.38 -3.40 10.79
CA LEU A 164 -14.55 -4.09 10.28
C LEU A 164 -15.82 -3.21 10.29
N TYR A 165 -15.90 -2.24 11.20
CA TYR A 165 -17.01 -1.27 11.23
C TYR A 165 -16.87 -0.13 10.22
N THR A 166 -15.64 0.22 9.85
CA THR A 166 -15.33 1.40 9.02
C THR A 166 -15.01 1.06 7.57
N SER A 167 -14.82 -0.22 7.24
CA SER A 167 -14.53 -0.65 5.87
C SER A 167 -15.84 -0.89 5.09
N PRO A 168 -15.96 -0.38 3.85
CA PRO A 168 -17.08 -0.69 2.95
C PRO A 168 -17.04 -2.12 2.40
N SER A 169 -16.24 -3.01 2.98
CA SER A 169 -16.17 -4.40 2.57
C SER A 169 -17.53 -5.09 2.71
N PRO A 170 -18.01 -5.81 1.70
CA PRO A 170 -19.26 -6.55 1.81
C PRO A 170 -19.16 -7.59 2.94
N ARG A 171 -20.18 -7.58 3.79
CA ARG A 171 -20.37 -8.54 4.87
C ARG A 171 -20.67 -9.94 4.31
#